data_e254177e294649995f67a892f1f4b0a7
#
_entry.id   e254177e294649995f67a892f1f4b0a7
#
_cell.length_a   1.000
_cell.length_b   1.000
_cell.length_c   1.000
_cell.angle_alpha   90.00
_cell.angle_beta   90.00
_cell.angle_gamma   90.00
#
_symmetry.space_group_name_H-M   'P 1'
#
loop_
_entity.id
_entity.type
_entity.pdbx_description
1 polymer ?
#
loop_
_entity_poly.entity_id
_entity_poly.type
_entity_poly.pdbx_seq_one_letter_code
_entity_poly.pdbx_strand_id
1 'polypeptide(L)'
;MKRCGSSKARSPKTSSVDMWCRRTPKSAAAFEQVLKDAGLPDGVYINVYATHEQIETIIADPRVQGVSLTGSERAGAKVAETAGKNLKKVVLELGGTDPYVILDAADVKAAAQEAWDKRVHNAGQACTSNKRI
;
A
#
# COMPACT_ATOMS: atom_id res chain seq x y z
N MET A 1 26.90 22.29 -40.62
CA MET A 1 27.24 21.58 -39.35
C MET A 1 26.46 22.18 -38.22
N LYS A 2 25.30 21.60 -37.83
CA LYS A 2 24.49 22.05 -36.70
C LYS A 2 24.85 21.15 -35.51
N ARG A 3 25.28 21.78 -34.40
CA ARG A 3 25.62 21.08 -33.16
C ARG A 3 24.35 20.49 -32.52
N CYS A 4 24.39 19.19 -32.29
CA CYS A 4 23.38 18.48 -31.51
C CYS A 4 23.44 18.98 -30.07
N GLY A 5 22.35 19.57 -29.56
CA GLY A 5 22.24 20.01 -28.18
C GLY A 5 22.15 18.83 -27.24
N SER A 6 22.97 18.82 -26.20
CA SER A 6 22.95 17.85 -25.12
C SER A 6 21.58 17.90 -24.41
N SER A 7 20.80 16.85 -24.56
CA SER A 7 19.62 16.63 -23.73
C SER A 7 20.08 16.38 -22.30
N LYS A 8 19.92 17.37 -21.41
CA LYS A 8 19.99 17.14 -19.97
C LYS A 8 18.91 16.11 -19.62
N ALA A 9 19.33 14.93 -19.22
CA ALA A 9 18.45 13.93 -18.62
C ALA A 9 17.73 14.60 -17.45
N ARG A 10 16.40 14.71 -17.52
CA ARG A 10 15.59 15.11 -16.38
C ARG A 10 15.70 13.99 -15.34
N SER A 11 16.26 14.29 -14.18
CA SER A 11 16.15 13.42 -13.02
C SER A 11 14.66 13.10 -12.78
N PRO A 12 14.30 11.87 -12.45
CA PRO A 12 12.92 11.55 -12.11
C PRO A 12 12.53 12.32 -10.84
N LYS A 13 11.66 13.32 -11.00
CA LYS A 13 11.02 14.02 -9.87
C LYS A 13 9.86 13.16 -9.36
N THR A 14 10.15 12.02 -8.79
CA THR A 14 9.16 11.20 -8.09
C THR A 14 9.69 10.89 -6.71
N SER A 15 9.42 11.80 -5.76
CA SER A 15 9.48 11.43 -4.35
C SER A 15 8.22 10.62 -4.03
N SER A 16 8.35 9.33 -3.89
CA SER A 16 7.30 8.51 -3.27
C SER A 16 7.41 8.70 -1.76
N VAL A 17 6.39 9.26 -1.14
CA VAL A 17 6.27 9.30 0.31
C VAL A 17 5.48 8.07 0.73
N ASP A 18 6.15 7.05 1.22
CA ASP A 18 5.47 5.89 1.81
C ASP A 18 5.18 6.16 3.27
N MET A 19 3.88 6.25 3.56
CA MET A 19 3.39 6.49 4.90
C MET A 19 3.05 5.16 5.55
N TRP A 20 4.06 4.54 6.16
CA TRP A 20 3.87 3.29 6.89
C TRP A 20 3.21 3.50 8.25
N CYS A 21 2.34 2.57 8.56
CA CYS A 21 1.44 2.54 9.69
C CYS A 21 2.11 2.83 11.03
N ARG A 22 1.47 3.65 11.86
CA ARG A 22 1.76 3.86 13.30
C ARG A 22 1.94 2.57 14.10
N ARG A 23 1.50 1.42 13.58
CA ARG A 23 1.55 0.12 14.28
C ARG A 23 2.89 -0.59 14.19
N THR A 24 3.71 -0.28 13.17
CA THR A 24 5.01 -0.94 12.95
C THR A 24 6.14 0.04 12.64
N PRO A 25 6.37 1.05 13.51
CA PRO A 25 7.35 2.12 13.23
C PRO A 25 8.79 1.59 13.07
N LYS A 26 9.16 0.57 13.85
CA LYS A 26 10.50 -0.03 13.77
C LYS A 26 10.72 -0.77 12.44
N SER A 27 9.71 -1.48 11.94
CA SER A 27 9.80 -2.16 10.64
C SER A 27 9.91 -1.16 9.48
N ALA A 28 9.17 -0.05 9.54
CA ALA A 28 9.26 1.01 8.54
C ALA A 28 10.64 1.67 8.53
N ALA A 29 11.21 1.96 9.69
CA ALA A 29 12.56 2.51 9.82
C ALA A 29 13.62 1.51 9.32
N ALA A 30 13.48 0.23 9.65
CA ALA A 30 14.40 -0.81 9.17
C ALA A 30 14.33 -0.96 7.65
N PHE A 31 13.15 -0.85 7.05
CA PHE A 31 12.98 -0.90 5.60
C PHE A 31 13.66 0.29 4.91
N GLU A 32 13.53 1.50 5.45
CA GLU A 32 14.27 2.68 4.95
C GLU A 32 15.79 2.44 4.99
N GLN A 33 16.30 1.85 6.08
CA GLN A 33 17.74 1.53 6.19
C GLN A 33 18.17 0.50 5.14
N VAL A 34 17.41 -0.56 4.94
CA VAL A 34 17.69 -1.58 3.90
C VAL A 34 17.79 -0.94 2.50
N LEU A 35 16.92 0.00 2.18
CA LEU A 35 16.96 0.70 0.89
C LEU A 35 18.21 1.59 0.76
N LYS A 36 18.60 2.28 1.84
CA LYS A 36 19.84 3.06 1.88
C LYS A 36 21.07 2.18 1.70
N ASP A 37 21.12 1.06 2.40
CA ASP A 37 22.23 0.09 2.32
C ASP A 37 22.32 -0.55 0.92
N ALA A 38 21.18 -0.69 0.23
CA ALA A 38 21.11 -1.13 -1.16
C ALA A 38 21.52 -0.04 -2.17
N GLY A 39 21.91 1.14 -1.72
CA GLY A 39 22.40 2.22 -2.59
C GLY A 39 21.33 3.09 -3.22
N LEU A 40 20.10 3.09 -2.73
CA LEU A 40 19.08 4.04 -3.20
C LEU A 40 19.50 5.48 -2.84
N PRO A 41 19.40 6.42 -3.78
CA PRO A 41 19.69 7.84 -3.50
C PRO A 41 18.76 8.39 -2.41
N ASP A 42 19.26 9.33 -1.63
CA ASP A 42 18.47 10.03 -0.63
C ASP A 42 17.22 10.68 -1.25
N GLY A 43 16.10 10.57 -0.54
CA GLY A 43 14.81 11.13 -0.97
C GLY A 43 14.02 10.28 -1.96
N VAL A 44 14.52 9.12 -2.40
CA VAL A 44 13.74 8.14 -3.19
C VAL A 44 12.70 7.46 -2.32
N TYR A 45 13.06 7.11 -1.09
CA TYR A 45 12.16 6.60 -0.07
C TYR A 45 12.37 7.39 1.22
N ILE A 46 11.29 7.85 1.81
CA ILE A 46 11.29 8.58 3.08
C ILE A 46 10.18 8.03 3.96
N ASN A 47 10.52 7.52 5.14
CA ASN A 47 9.55 7.13 6.13
C ASN A 47 9.17 8.35 6.99
N VAL A 48 7.88 8.68 7.03
CA VAL A 48 7.36 9.82 7.79
C VAL A 48 6.27 9.38 8.76
N TYR A 49 6.27 9.97 9.95
CA TYR A 49 5.24 9.75 10.97
C TYR A 49 4.31 10.97 10.98
N ALA A 50 3.16 10.83 10.30
CA ALA A 50 2.19 11.90 10.16
C ALA A 50 0.92 11.64 10.97
N THR A 51 0.27 12.71 11.44
CA THR A 51 -1.10 12.66 11.97
C THR A 51 -2.12 12.60 10.84
N HIS A 52 -3.40 12.31 11.15
CA HIS A 52 -4.45 12.28 10.14
C HIS A 52 -4.62 13.63 9.42
N GLU A 53 -4.49 14.74 10.17
CA GLU A 53 -4.59 16.09 9.61
C GLU A 53 -3.41 16.40 8.67
N GLN A 54 -2.21 15.97 9.06
CA GLN A 54 -1.02 16.13 8.22
C GLN A 54 -1.12 15.31 6.92
N ILE A 55 -1.76 14.12 6.98
CA ILE A 55 -1.99 13.29 5.79
C ILE A 55 -2.83 14.03 4.75
N GLU A 56 -3.90 14.69 5.16
CA GLU A 56 -4.74 15.46 4.23
C GLU A 56 -3.93 16.57 3.54
N THR A 57 -3.09 17.26 4.31
CA THR A 57 -2.19 18.29 3.76
C THR A 57 -1.17 17.70 2.78
N ILE A 58 -0.57 16.55 3.13
CA ILE A 58 0.40 15.86 2.26
C ILE A 58 -0.26 15.43 0.94
N ILE A 59 -1.45 14.82 0.99
CA ILE A 59 -2.16 14.39 -0.22
C ILE A 59 -2.53 15.59 -1.09
N ALA A 60 -2.89 16.73 -0.49
CA ALA A 60 -3.25 17.95 -1.21
C ALA A 60 -2.04 18.66 -1.86
N ASP A 61 -0.81 18.40 -1.43
CA ASP A 61 0.38 19.04 -1.96
C ASP A 61 0.53 18.73 -3.48
N PRO A 62 0.76 19.75 -4.33
CA PRO A 62 0.88 19.56 -5.79
C PRO A 62 2.06 18.68 -6.22
N ARG A 63 3.05 18.48 -5.35
CA ARG A 63 4.19 17.57 -5.60
C ARG A 63 3.82 16.11 -5.46
N VAL A 64 2.78 15.79 -4.68
CA VAL A 64 2.26 14.43 -4.53
C VAL A 64 1.40 14.09 -5.73
N GLN A 65 1.75 13.04 -6.46
CA GLN A 65 1.08 12.66 -7.70
C GLN A 65 0.02 11.55 -7.50
N GLY A 66 0.12 10.82 -6.43
CA GLY A 66 -0.82 9.75 -6.10
C GLY A 66 -0.65 9.25 -4.69
N VAL A 67 -1.58 8.45 -4.23
CA VAL A 67 -1.60 7.85 -2.90
C VAL A 67 -2.01 6.39 -2.98
N SER A 68 -1.38 5.56 -2.17
CA SER A 68 -1.76 4.17 -1.96
C SER A 68 -2.06 3.94 -0.47
N LEU A 69 -3.11 3.22 -0.18
CA LEU A 69 -3.48 2.87 1.20
C LEU A 69 -3.82 1.39 1.29
N THR A 70 -3.25 0.71 2.28
CA THR A 70 -3.74 -0.57 2.79
C THR A 70 -4.37 -0.34 4.15
N GLY A 71 -5.65 -0.66 4.30
CA GLY A 71 -6.35 -0.41 5.56
C GLY A 71 -7.85 -0.71 5.54
N SER A 72 -8.60 -0.02 6.41
CA SER A 72 -10.05 -0.18 6.49
C SER A 72 -10.78 0.63 5.40
N GLU A 73 -12.02 0.21 5.06
CA GLU A 73 -12.89 0.92 4.13
C GLU A 73 -13.10 2.38 4.55
N ARG A 74 -13.25 2.63 5.85
CA ARG A 74 -13.40 3.99 6.39
C ARG A 74 -12.17 4.86 6.10
N ALA A 75 -10.97 4.33 6.29
CA ALA A 75 -9.74 5.04 5.97
C ALA A 75 -9.58 5.22 4.46
N GLY A 76 -9.92 4.19 3.68
CA GLY A 76 -9.91 4.24 2.22
C GLY A 76 -10.83 5.30 1.66
N ALA A 77 -12.08 5.39 2.14
CA ALA A 77 -13.03 6.42 1.74
C ALA A 77 -12.50 7.84 1.99
N LYS A 78 -11.89 8.07 3.18
CA LYS A 78 -11.34 9.37 3.53
C LYS A 78 -10.13 9.76 2.67
N VAL A 79 -9.23 8.82 2.41
CA VAL A 79 -8.09 9.04 1.52
C VAL A 79 -8.54 9.29 0.09
N ALA A 80 -9.50 8.50 -0.41
CA ALA A 80 -10.06 8.66 -1.75
C ALA A 80 -10.76 10.01 -1.92
N GLU A 81 -11.52 10.47 -0.91
CA GLU A 81 -12.15 11.78 -0.90
C GLU A 81 -11.11 12.89 -1.07
N THR A 82 -10.06 12.86 -0.25
CA THR A 82 -9.00 13.87 -0.29
C THR A 82 -8.21 13.82 -1.61
N ALA A 83 -7.89 12.62 -2.09
CA ALA A 83 -7.20 12.42 -3.36
C ALA A 83 -8.06 12.90 -4.54
N GLY A 84 -9.34 12.57 -4.56
CA GLY A 84 -10.28 12.99 -5.60
C GLY A 84 -10.46 14.50 -5.67
N LYS A 85 -10.60 15.18 -4.52
CA LYS A 85 -10.66 16.65 -4.45
C LYS A 85 -9.43 17.33 -5.06
N ASN A 86 -8.27 16.67 -5.02
CA ASN A 86 -7.01 17.18 -5.54
C ASN A 86 -6.58 16.53 -6.86
N LEU A 87 -7.47 15.77 -7.51
CA LEU A 87 -7.24 15.06 -8.78
C LEU A 87 -6.01 14.14 -8.76
N LYS A 88 -5.76 13.48 -7.61
CA LYS A 88 -4.65 12.53 -7.42
C LYS A 88 -5.08 11.11 -7.76
N LYS A 89 -4.15 10.33 -8.28
CA LYS A 89 -4.34 8.88 -8.42
C LYS A 89 -4.45 8.24 -7.04
N VAL A 90 -5.34 7.26 -6.90
CA VAL A 90 -5.51 6.51 -5.64
C VAL A 90 -5.54 5.01 -5.91
N VAL A 91 -4.81 4.26 -5.08
CA VAL A 91 -4.85 2.80 -5.01
C VAL A 91 -5.26 2.41 -3.61
N LEU A 92 -6.31 1.60 -3.48
CA LEU A 92 -6.87 1.20 -2.20
C LEU A 92 -6.84 -0.33 -2.08
N GLU A 93 -6.11 -0.82 -1.08
CA GLU A 93 -6.09 -2.20 -0.63
C GLU A 93 -6.84 -2.27 0.71
N LEU A 94 -8.06 -2.74 0.68
CA LEU A 94 -8.98 -2.67 1.81
C LEU A 94 -9.30 -4.05 2.37
N GLY A 95 -10.39 -4.17 3.12
CA GLY A 95 -10.88 -5.45 3.59
C GLY A 95 -11.39 -6.32 2.45
N GLY A 96 -11.61 -7.60 2.73
CA GLY A 96 -12.15 -8.54 1.75
C GLY A 96 -13.11 -9.51 2.41
N THR A 97 -14.04 -10.05 1.63
CA THR A 97 -14.99 -11.08 2.05
C THR A 97 -15.10 -12.19 1.00
N ASP A 98 -13.97 -12.52 0.37
CA ASP A 98 -13.93 -13.51 -0.71
C ASP A 98 -14.54 -14.84 -0.25
N PRO A 99 -15.43 -15.44 -1.05
CA PRO A 99 -15.99 -16.74 -0.73
C PRO A 99 -14.96 -17.84 -1.00
N TYR A 100 -14.94 -18.84 -0.14
CA TYR A 100 -14.28 -20.10 -0.39
C TYR A 100 -15.34 -21.12 -0.81
N VAL A 101 -15.33 -21.53 -2.08
CA VAL A 101 -16.40 -22.37 -2.65
C VAL A 101 -15.89 -23.79 -2.79
N ILE A 102 -16.57 -24.75 -2.15
CA ILE A 102 -16.33 -26.19 -2.28
C ILE A 102 -17.47 -26.74 -3.13
N LEU A 103 -17.18 -27.14 -4.38
CA LEU A 103 -18.19 -27.67 -5.31
C LEU A 103 -18.34 -29.18 -5.18
N ASP A 104 -17.22 -29.89 -5.15
CA ASP A 104 -17.17 -31.34 -5.00
C ASP A 104 -15.85 -31.69 -4.31
N ALA A 105 -15.91 -32.60 -3.37
CA ALA A 105 -14.74 -33.00 -2.61
C ALA A 105 -14.74 -34.53 -2.42
N ALA A 106 -13.72 -35.19 -2.92
CA ALA A 106 -13.51 -36.62 -2.69
C ALA A 106 -13.30 -36.93 -1.20
N ASP A 107 -12.68 -35.98 -0.46
CA ASP A 107 -12.52 -36.03 0.99
C ASP A 107 -13.05 -34.73 1.60
N VAL A 108 -14.28 -34.79 2.13
CA VAL A 108 -14.95 -33.66 2.76
C VAL A 108 -14.20 -33.15 4.00
N LYS A 109 -13.57 -34.06 4.75
CA LYS A 109 -12.83 -33.70 5.96
C LYS A 109 -11.56 -32.93 5.61
N ALA A 110 -10.82 -33.34 4.60
CA ALA A 110 -9.64 -32.66 4.11
C ALA A 110 -10.02 -31.29 3.54
N ALA A 111 -11.09 -31.19 2.76
CA ALA A 111 -11.58 -29.91 2.22
C ALA A 111 -12.00 -28.93 3.33
N ALA A 112 -12.69 -29.42 4.36
CA ALA A 112 -13.07 -28.61 5.51
C ALA A 112 -11.84 -28.10 6.30
N GLN A 113 -10.84 -28.97 6.48
CA GLN A 113 -9.59 -28.58 7.14
C GLN A 113 -8.85 -27.51 6.36
N GLU A 114 -8.74 -27.66 5.04
CA GLU A 114 -8.09 -26.65 4.19
C GLU A 114 -8.83 -25.30 4.25
N ALA A 115 -10.15 -25.32 4.16
CA ALA A 115 -10.96 -24.10 4.27
C ALA A 115 -10.75 -23.41 5.64
N TRP A 116 -10.66 -24.19 6.71
CA TRP A 116 -10.37 -23.70 8.05
C TRP A 116 -8.97 -23.09 8.14
N ASP A 117 -7.94 -23.78 7.65
CA ASP A 117 -6.56 -23.29 7.68
C ASP A 117 -6.40 -21.98 6.92
N LYS A 118 -7.08 -21.85 5.78
CA LYS A 118 -7.14 -20.57 5.04
C LYS A 118 -7.84 -19.47 5.85
N ARG A 119 -8.93 -19.82 6.54
CA ARG A 119 -9.69 -18.85 7.35
C ARG A 119 -8.89 -18.33 8.53
N VAL A 120 -8.15 -19.22 9.23
CA VAL A 120 -7.42 -18.85 10.45
C VAL A 120 -5.98 -18.40 10.18
N HIS A 121 -5.53 -18.41 8.93
CA HIS A 121 -4.22 -17.92 8.58
C HIS A 121 -3.99 -16.50 9.14
N ASN A 122 -2.84 -16.30 9.81
CA ASN A 122 -2.53 -15.06 10.52
C ASN A 122 -3.66 -14.62 11.49
N ALA A 123 -4.26 -15.57 12.22
CA ALA A 123 -5.42 -15.35 13.07
C ALA A 123 -6.66 -14.77 12.34
N GLY A 124 -6.77 -15.01 11.04
CA GLY A 124 -7.84 -14.49 10.19
C GLY A 124 -7.71 -13.01 9.85
N GLN A 125 -6.55 -12.40 10.10
CA GLN A 125 -6.29 -10.97 9.91
C GLN A 125 -5.58 -10.68 8.59
N ALA A 126 -5.98 -11.35 7.51
CA ALA A 126 -5.51 -11.07 6.16
C ALA A 126 -6.70 -10.68 5.27
N CYS A 127 -6.49 -9.75 4.34
CA CYS A 127 -7.49 -9.36 3.36
C CYS A 127 -7.93 -10.55 2.49
N THR A 128 -7.00 -11.48 2.20
CA THR A 128 -7.22 -12.70 1.43
C THR A 128 -7.76 -13.87 2.24
N SER A 129 -7.91 -13.77 3.57
CA SER A 129 -8.55 -14.80 4.38
C SER A 129 -10.04 -14.87 4.06
N ASN A 130 -10.52 -16.02 3.62
CA ASN A 130 -11.93 -16.24 3.35
C ASN A 130 -12.77 -15.96 4.61
N LYS A 131 -13.87 -15.23 4.46
CA LYS A 131 -14.83 -14.92 5.54
C LYS A 131 -16.12 -15.68 5.37
N ARG A 132 -16.32 -16.33 4.21
CA ARG A 132 -17.50 -17.15 3.86
C ARG A 132 -17.02 -18.45 3.22
N ILE A 133 -17.59 -19.54 3.62
CA ILE A 133 -17.35 -20.87 3.09
C ILE A 133 -18.67 -21.44 2.60
#